data_177e0552db6a0c82b80ef713e3265cd6
#
_entry.id   177e0552db6a0c82b80ef713e3265cd6
#
_cell.length_a   1.000
_cell.length_b   1.000
_cell.length_c   1.000
_cell.angle_alpha   90.00
_cell.angle_beta   90.00
_cell.angle_gamma   90.00
#
_symmetry.space_group_name_H-M   'P 1'
#
loop_
_entity.id
_entity.type
_entity.pdbx_description
1 polymer ?
#
loop_
_entity_poly.entity_id
_entity_poly.type
_entity_poly.pdbx_seq_one_letter_code
_entity_poly.pdbx_strand_id
1 'polypeptide(L)'
;MRKKYRPKTKQDLRKLILNEEIELADIDTSKITDMSHLFEPTLRGGDQARFFFDGIETWDVSNVTDMSYMFCYAKNFNEPLNSWNVSKVKKMRGMFQFASSFNQPLDKWDVSSVENMSSMFYDAAAFSQNLDSWNVSKVKTMRFMFMYARYFKDKPAWNVEHVEDVVGMYYGTPIVYVDPDLACGIDPDLEKLAAQESLDHQLNSVLDSDGIARFAKDLVDKTQDLASTVSKAIDRKTAEPSTESLLGDTTDAQTERYEPAKAHSVEDETIDLNDPKVKRLKDLLEKGLIEQDEFDLLMRR
;
A
#
# COMPACT_ATOMS: atom_id res chain seq x y z
N MET A 1 21.51 17.01 12.76
CA MET A 1 22.43 15.99 12.17
C MET A 1 22.54 16.19 10.67
N ARG A 2 23.65 15.79 10.02
CA ARG A 2 23.80 15.93 8.57
C ARG A 2 23.18 14.71 7.89
N LYS A 3 22.13 14.91 7.08
CA LYS A 3 21.47 13.85 6.32
C LYS A 3 22.48 13.14 5.40
N LYS A 4 22.47 11.80 5.38
CA LYS A 4 23.42 10.96 4.62
C LYS A 4 23.03 10.84 3.14
N TYR A 5 21.73 10.74 2.86
CA TYR A 5 21.18 10.48 1.52
C TYR A 5 20.47 11.72 0.98
N ARG A 6 20.65 12.04 -0.30
CA ARG A 6 20.09 13.23 -0.94
C ARG A 6 19.48 12.89 -2.30
N PRO A 7 18.32 12.22 -2.32
CA PRO A 7 17.63 11.89 -3.56
C PRO A 7 17.25 13.16 -4.31
N LYS A 8 17.33 13.13 -5.63
CA LYS A 8 16.93 14.25 -6.49
C LYS A 8 15.58 14.02 -7.15
N THR A 9 15.17 12.78 -7.26
CA THR A 9 13.92 12.36 -7.89
C THR A 9 13.10 11.47 -6.96
N LYS A 10 11.81 11.33 -7.23
CA LYS A 10 10.93 10.39 -6.53
C LYS A 10 11.46 8.95 -6.63
N GLN A 11 11.96 8.55 -7.79
CA GLN A 11 12.51 7.22 -8.03
C GLN A 11 13.74 6.96 -7.17
N ASP A 12 14.65 7.95 -7.03
CA ASP A 12 15.80 7.82 -6.14
C ASP A 12 15.35 7.67 -4.68
N LEU A 13 14.37 8.49 -4.25
CA LEU A 13 13.80 8.41 -2.92
C LEU A 13 13.15 7.04 -2.68
N ARG A 14 12.35 6.53 -3.63
CA ARG A 14 11.70 5.23 -3.53
C ARG A 14 12.70 4.08 -3.36
N LYS A 15 13.83 4.11 -4.08
CA LYS A 15 14.89 3.10 -3.89
C LYS A 15 15.48 3.12 -2.48
N LEU A 16 15.63 4.31 -1.88
CA LEU A 16 16.14 4.43 -0.51
C LEU A 16 15.14 3.90 0.52
N ILE A 17 13.85 4.20 0.37
CA ILE A 17 12.83 3.77 1.33
C ILE A 17 12.51 2.27 1.26
N LEU A 18 12.76 1.61 0.12
CA LEU A 18 12.59 0.16 -0.02
C LEU A 18 13.73 -0.63 0.68
N ASN A 19 14.82 0.02 0.99
CA ASN A 19 15.86 -0.57 1.84
C ASN A 19 15.58 -0.22 3.31
N GLU A 20 15.10 -1.17 4.08
CA GLU A 20 14.75 -0.98 5.49
C GLU A 20 15.97 -0.76 6.41
N GLU A 21 17.19 -1.05 5.97
CA GLU A 21 18.41 -0.70 6.68
C GLU A 21 18.68 0.81 6.68
N ILE A 22 18.05 1.55 5.76
CA ILE A 22 18.19 3.00 5.69
C ILE A 22 17.16 3.64 6.61
N GLU A 23 17.65 4.37 7.62
CA GLU A 23 16.79 5.18 8.48
C GLU A 23 16.20 6.35 7.70
N LEU A 24 14.88 6.55 7.78
CA LEU A 24 14.21 7.66 7.09
C LEU A 24 14.72 9.02 7.57
N ALA A 25 15.15 9.09 8.85
CA ALA A 25 15.78 10.28 9.42
C ALA A 25 17.06 10.71 8.70
N ASP A 26 17.76 9.79 8.03
CA ASP A 26 19.02 10.08 7.31
C ASP A 26 18.80 10.65 5.90
N ILE A 27 17.56 10.69 5.41
CA ILE A 27 17.22 11.11 4.05
C ILE A 27 16.88 12.61 4.01
N ASP A 28 17.55 13.35 3.15
CA ASP A 28 17.25 14.76 2.84
C ASP A 28 16.23 14.83 1.72
N THR A 29 14.98 15.13 2.06
CA THR A 29 13.85 15.18 1.12
C THR A 29 13.59 16.57 0.55
N SER A 30 14.37 17.58 0.91
CA SER A 30 14.17 18.98 0.57
C SER A 30 14.10 19.29 -0.93
N LYS A 31 14.57 18.38 -1.79
CA LYS A 31 14.53 18.53 -3.26
C LYS A 31 13.35 17.82 -3.93
N ILE A 32 12.57 17.07 -3.16
CA ILE A 32 11.46 16.28 -3.68
C ILE A 32 10.21 17.16 -3.76
N THR A 33 9.56 17.12 -4.91
CA THR A 33 8.32 17.89 -5.18
C THR A 33 7.10 16.99 -5.40
N ASP A 34 7.32 15.69 -5.67
CA ASP A 34 6.32 14.65 -5.86
C ASP A 34 6.63 13.46 -4.95
N MET A 35 5.72 13.19 -4.01
CA MET A 35 5.77 12.05 -3.10
C MET A 35 4.57 11.11 -3.31
N SER A 36 3.91 11.22 -4.47
CA SER A 36 2.77 10.35 -4.77
C SER A 36 3.20 8.88 -4.82
N HIS A 37 2.36 7.97 -4.30
CA HIS A 37 2.58 6.52 -4.29
C HIS A 37 3.88 6.05 -3.61
N LEU A 38 4.47 6.89 -2.74
CA LEU A 38 5.84 6.67 -2.26
C LEU A 38 5.96 5.39 -1.41
N PHE A 39 5.01 5.14 -0.52
CA PHE A 39 4.96 3.97 0.37
C PHE A 39 3.87 2.96 -0.02
N GLU A 40 3.19 3.20 -1.12
CA GLU A 40 2.17 2.27 -1.60
C GLU A 40 2.80 0.92 -1.99
N PRO A 41 2.26 -0.22 -1.48
CA PRO A 41 2.70 -1.54 -1.89
C PRO A 41 2.43 -1.75 -3.39
N THR A 42 3.36 -2.34 -4.11
CA THR A 42 3.07 -2.78 -5.47
C THR A 42 2.30 -4.10 -5.43
N LEU A 43 1.24 -4.23 -6.23
CA LEU A 43 0.36 -5.41 -6.29
C LEU A 43 1.08 -6.73 -6.64
N ARG A 44 2.36 -6.68 -6.98
CA ARG A 44 3.13 -7.82 -7.46
C ARG A 44 4.19 -8.29 -6.49
N GLY A 45 3.91 -8.37 -5.20
CA GLY A 45 4.67 -9.21 -4.26
C GLY A 45 6.20 -9.11 -4.24
N GLY A 46 6.79 -8.15 -4.95
CA GLY A 46 8.23 -7.96 -5.03
C GLY A 46 8.74 -6.76 -4.24
N ASP A 47 8.00 -5.66 -4.26
CA ASP A 47 8.35 -4.47 -3.49
C ASP A 47 7.44 -4.40 -2.28
N GLN A 48 7.93 -4.85 -1.15
CA GLN A 48 7.17 -4.81 0.10
C GLN A 48 6.95 -3.37 0.53
N ALA A 49 5.76 -3.08 1.03
CA ALA A 49 5.53 -1.88 1.80
C ALA A 49 6.53 -1.85 2.96
N ARG A 50 7.09 -0.68 3.21
CA ARG A 50 7.95 -0.47 4.39
C ARG A 50 7.11 -0.65 5.65
N PHE A 51 7.63 -1.41 6.63
CA PHE A 51 6.94 -1.66 7.89
C PHE A 51 7.29 -0.63 8.97
N PHE A 52 8.48 -0.05 8.91
CA PHE A 52 8.99 0.87 9.92
C PHE A 52 9.14 2.27 9.33
N PHE A 53 8.44 3.23 9.91
CA PHE A 53 8.37 4.61 9.40
C PHE A 53 9.07 5.61 10.32
N ASP A 54 9.82 5.15 11.32
CA ASP A 54 10.54 6.02 12.26
C ASP A 54 11.44 7.00 11.53
N GLY A 55 11.41 8.26 11.98
CA GLY A 55 12.20 9.32 11.39
C GLY A 55 11.53 10.05 10.22
N ILE A 56 10.36 9.59 9.75
CA ILE A 56 9.61 10.24 8.67
C ILE A 56 9.13 11.64 9.07
N GLU A 57 8.85 11.86 10.37
CA GLU A 57 8.45 13.15 10.93
C GLU A 57 9.52 14.24 10.75
N THR A 58 10.78 13.82 10.49
CA THR A 58 11.91 14.72 10.24
C THR A 58 12.08 15.16 8.80
N TRP A 59 11.21 14.68 7.91
CA TRP A 59 11.29 15.00 6.48
C TRP A 59 10.90 16.44 6.20
N ASP A 60 11.68 17.10 5.34
CA ASP A 60 11.30 18.38 4.76
C ASP A 60 10.42 18.14 3.54
N VAL A 61 9.12 18.42 3.71
CA VAL A 61 8.10 18.29 2.66
C VAL A 61 7.66 19.65 2.11
N SER A 62 8.33 20.74 2.49
CA SER A 62 7.94 22.12 2.16
C SER A 62 7.94 22.46 0.67
N ASN A 63 8.53 21.61 -0.17
CA ASN A 63 8.51 21.74 -1.63
C ASN A 63 7.59 20.75 -2.34
N VAL A 64 6.91 19.89 -1.59
CA VAL A 64 6.02 18.87 -2.16
C VAL A 64 4.72 19.50 -2.64
N THR A 65 4.28 19.13 -3.83
CA THR A 65 3.04 19.58 -4.45
C THR A 65 2.03 18.46 -4.66
N ASP A 66 2.48 17.20 -4.67
CA ASP A 66 1.64 16.01 -4.85
C ASP A 66 1.99 14.94 -3.81
N MET A 67 1.02 14.59 -2.96
CA MET A 67 1.09 13.53 -1.95
C MET A 67 0.03 12.45 -2.20
N SER A 68 -0.50 12.38 -3.44
CA SER A 68 -1.55 11.42 -3.77
C SER A 68 -1.07 9.98 -3.48
N TYR A 69 -1.88 9.22 -2.73
CA TYR A 69 -1.64 7.82 -2.40
C TYR A 69 -0.32 7.53 -1.65
N MET A 70 0.28 8.54 -1.02
CA MET A 70 1.61 8.40 -0.39
C MET A 70 1.69 7.25 0.62
N PHE A 71 0.65 7.06 1.43
CA PHE A 71 0.53 5.99 2.45
C PHE A 71 -0.63 5.04 2.16
N CYS A 72 -1.05 4.96 0.91
CA CYS A 72 -2.13 4.06 0.51
C CYS A 72 -1.75 2.61 0.84
N TYR A 73 -2.67 1.87 1.51
CA TYR A 73 -2.44 0.51 2.03
C TYR A 73 -1.32 0.38 3.08
N ALA A 74 -0.75 1.46 3.60
CA ALA A 74 0.18 1.40 4.72
C ALA A 74 -0.56 1.12 6.04
N LYS A 75 -1.05 -0.12 6.21
CA LYS A 75 -1.98 -0.51 7.29
C LYS A 75 -1.45 -0.23 8.69
N ASN A 76 -0.14 -0.37 8.91
CA ASN A 76 0.53 -0.16 10.19
C ASN A 76 1.07 1.27 10.39
N PHE A 77 0.88 2.16 9.40
CA PHE A 77 1.38 3.52 9.47
C PHE A 77 0.59 4.34 10.51
N ASN A 78 1.29 4.90 11.50
CA ASN A 78 0.71 5.80 12.49
C ASN A 78 1.74 6.79 13.07
N GLU A 79 2.66 7.32 12.24
CA GLU A 79 3.67 8.27 12.70
C GLU A 79 3.14 9.71 12.75
N PRO A 80 3.65 10.55 13.66
CA PRO A 80 3.19 11.93 13.81
C PRO A 80 3.67 12.80 12.65
N LEU A 81 2.73 13.38 11.91
CA LEU A 81 3.02 14.22 10.75
C LEU A 81 2.63 15.69 10.95
N ASN A 82 2.18 16.07 12.13
CA ASN A 82 1.62 17.41 12.39
C ASN A 82 2.65 18.55 12.27
N SER A 83 3.96 18.22 12.24
CA SER A 83 5.06 19.18 12.02
C SER A 83 5.36 19.45 10.54
N TRP A 84 4.78 18.69 9.62
CA TRP A 84 5.04 18.86 8.19
C TRP A 84 4.46 20.16 7.64
N ASN A 85 5.27 20.89 6.85
CA ASN A 85 4.81 22.05 6.10
C ASN A 85 4.22 21.61 4.76
N VAL A 86 2.90 21.47 4.70
CA VAL A 86 2.16 21.02 3.51
C VAL A 86 1.55 22.18 2.71
N SER A 87 1.92 23.43 2.99
CA SER A 87 1.29 24.64 2.43
C SER A 87 1.37 24.76 0.89
N LYS A 88 2.27 24.01 0.23
CA LYS A 88 2.37 23.96 -1.24
C LYS A 88 1.67 22.76 -1.87
N VAL A 89 1.16 21.85 -1.07
CA VAL A 89 0.52 20.62 -1.57
C VAL A 89 -0.80 20.98 -2.25
N LYS A 90 -0.98 20.47 -3.46
CA LYS A 90 -2.20 20.65 -4.27
C LYS A 90 -3.05 19.40 -4.33
N LYS A 91 -2.43 18.22 -4.19
CA LYS A 91 -3.11 16.93 -4.31
C LYS A 91 -2.79 16.05 -3.12
N MET A 92 -3.86 15.57 -2.46
CA MET A 92 -3.83 14.62 -1.34
C MET A 92 -4.79 13.45 -1.60
N ARG A 93 -5.12 13.16 -2.88
CA ARG A 93 -6.01 12.07 -3.23
C ARG A 93 -5.51 10.75 -2.65
N GLY A 94 -6.36 10.03 -1.90
CA GLY A 94 -6.05 8.71 -1.36
C GLY A 94 -4.82 8.65 -0.45
N MET A 95 -4.34 9.78 0.10
CA MET A 95 -3.06 9.83 0.84
C MET A 95 -2.97 8.79 1.96
N PHE A 96 -4.06 8.56 2.68
CA PHE A 96 -4.17 7.57 3.77
C PHE A 96 -5.24 6.50 3.47
N GLN A 97 -5.54 6.28 2.19
CA GLN A 97 -6.51 5.27 1.79
C GLN A 97 -6.07 3.88 2.27
N PHE A 98 -6.94 3.16 2.98
CA PHE A 98 -6.65 1.86 3.62
C PHE A 98 -5.51 1.87 4.65
N ALA A 99 -5.07 3.03 5.12
CA ALA A 99 -4.14 3.15 6.25
C ALA A 99 -4.90 2.94 7.56
N SER A 100 -5.26 1.69 7.85
CA SER A 100 -6.25 1.33 8.88
C SER A 100 -5.85 1.70 10.31
N SER A 101 -4.56 1.86 10.60
CA SER A 101 -4.06 2.25 11.94
C SER A 101 -3.83 3.75 12.08
N PHE A 102 -3.92 4.53 10.99
CA PHE A 102 -3.57 5.95 11.04
C PHE A 102 -4.58 6.76 11.85
N ASN A 103 -4.12 7.40 12.94
CA ASN A 103 -4.94 8.27 13.78
C ASN A 103 -4.12 9.39 14.45
N GLN A 104 -3.19 10.01 13.72
CA GLN A 104 -2.40 11.12 14.23
C GLN A 104 -3.06 12.47 13.94
N PRO A 105 -2.90 13.47 14.82
CA PRO A 105 -3.43 14.80 14.60
C PRO A 105 -2.80 15.46 13.35
N LEU A 106 -3.64 16.21 12.63
CA LEU A 106 -3.28 16.96 11.43
C LEU A 106 -3.80 18.41 11.51
N ASP A 107 -4.17 18.88 12.70
CA ASP A 107 -4.79 20.19 12.95
C ASP A 107 -3.87 21.37 12.61
N LYS A 108 -2.54 21.16 12.54
CA LYS A 108 -1.57 22.20 12.16
C LYS A 108 -1.27 22.28 10.67
N TRP A 109 -1.85 21.39 9.86
CA TRP A 109 -1.62 21.43 8.42
C TRP A 109 -2.31 22.63 7.76
N ASP A 110 -1.54 23.44 7.03
CA ASP A 110 -2.08 24.44 6.11
C ASP A 110 -2.45 23.76 4.77
N VAL A 111 -3.72 23.40 4.63
CA VAL A 111 -4.26 22.78 3.42
C VAL A 111 -4.89 23.77 2.44
N SER A 112 -4.69 25.08 2.63
CA SER A 112 -5.31 26.14 1.84
C SER A 112 -4.94 26.17 0.36
N SER A 113 -3.92 25.37 -0.04
CA SER A 113 -3.53 25.20 -1.45
C SER A 113 -4.07 23.90 -2.08
N VAL A 114 -4.72 23.03 -1.30
CA VAL A 114 -5.16 21.73 -1.78
C VAL A 114 -6.41 21.85 -2.65
N GLU A 115 -6.37 21.22 -3.81
CA GLU A 115 -7.46 21.18 -4.79
C GLU A 115 -8.19 19.84 -4.83
N ASN A 116 -7.52 18.73 -4.44
CA ASN A 116 -8.08 17.40 -4.50
C ASN A 116 -7.81 16.61 -3.21
N MET A 117 -8.89 16.24 -2.51
CA MET A 117 -8.89 15.40 -1.30
C MET A 117 -9.71 14.11 -1.48
N SER A 118 -10.00 13.71 -2.73
CA SER A 118 -10.79 12.50 -2.98
C SER A 118 -10.17 11.28 -2.31
N SER A 119 -10.99 10.47 -1.63
CA SER A 119 -10.59 9.21 -0.97
C SER A 119 -9.45 9.35 0.06
N MET A 120 -9.15 10.58 0.56
CA MET A 120 -7.96 10.83 1.40
C MET A 120 -7.89 9.92 2.62
N PHE A 121 -9.01 9.63 3.27
CA PHE A 121 -9.15 8.75 4.44
C PHE A 121 -10.11 7.58 4.17
N TYR A 122 -10.26 7.18 2.90
CA TYR A 122 -11.12 6.05 2.54
C TYR A 122 -10.62 4.78 3.26
N ASP A 123 -11.51 4.15 4.06
CA ASP A 123 -11.21 2.99 4.92
C ASP A 123 -9.97 3.16 5.83
N ALA A 124 -9.67 4.40 6.20
CA ALA A 124 -8.74 4.70 7.30
C ALA A 124 -9.49 4.47 8.62
N ALA A 125 -9.69 3.20 8.98
CA ALA A 125 -10.66 2.77 9.97
C ALA A 125 -10.46 3.44 11.34
N ALA A 126 -9.22 3.62 11.80
CA ALA A 126 -8.91 4.21 13.12
C ALA A 126 -9.02 5.74 13.14
N PHE A 127 -9.08 6.41 11.97
CA PHE A 127 -8.99 7.87 11.91
C PHE A 127 -10.20 8.55 12.58
N SER A 128 -9.94 9.43 13.55
CA SER A 128 -10.97 10.13 14.31
C SER A 128 -10.54 11.54 14.77
N GLN A 129 -9.56 12.15 14.08
CA GLN A 129 -9.01 13.44 14.47
C GLN A 129 -9.88 14.61 14.03
N ASN A 130 -9.86 15.70 14.81
CA ASN A 130 -10.55 16.95 14.48
C ASN A 130 -9.81 17.67 13.34
N LEU A 131 -10.56 18.09 12.33
CA LEU A 131 -10.07 18.81 11.15
C LEU A 131 -10.73 20.18 10.95
N ASP A 132 -11.39 20.74 11.97
CA ASP A 132 -12.10 22.03 11.87
C ASP A 132 -11.19 23.19 11.48
N SER A 133 -9.90 23.11 11.83
CA SER A 133 -8.89 24.14 11.49
C SER A 133 -8.56 24.23 10.00
N TRP A 134 -8.94 23.22 9.19
CA TRP A 134 -8.57 23.18 7.80
C TRP A 134 -9.32 24.20 6.95
N ASN A 135 -8.56 25.01 6.19
CA ASN A 135 -9.12 25.89 5.16
C ASN A 135 -9.27 25.12 3.84
N VAL A 136 -10.48 24.67 3.55
CA VAL A 136 -10.80 23.87 2.35
C VAL A 136 -11.30 24.70 1.15
N SER A 137 -11.16 26.03 1.18
CA SER A 137 -11.76 26.96 0.22
C SER A 137 -11.33 26.75 -1.25
N LYS A 138 -10.23 26.04 -1.50
CA LYS A 138 -9.77 25.71 -2.87
C LYS A 138 -10.03 24.27 -3.28
N VAL A 139 -10.59 23.45 -2.39
CA VAL A 139 -10.85 22.04 -2.70
C VAL A 139 -11.99 21.92 -3.68
N LYS A 140 -11.76 21.21 -4.78
CA LYS A 140 -12.74 20.95 -5.85
C LYS A 140 -13.45 19.62 -5.68
N THR A 141 -12.79 18.64 -5.08
CA THR A 141 -13.37 17.30 -4.89
C THR A 141 -12.96 16.69 -3.57
N MET A 142 -13.97 16.15 -2.85
CA MET A 142 -13.87 15.38 -1.62
C MET A 142 -14.58 14.02 -1.76
N ARG A 143 -14.74 13.55 -3.01
CA ARG A 143 -15.40 12.29 -3.32
C ARG A 143 -14.81 11.17 -2.49
N PHE A 144 -15.66 10.41 -1.75
CA PHE A 144 -15.29 9.29 -0.89
C PHE A 144 -14.25 9.62 0.20
N MET A 145 -14.07 10.90 0.59
CA MET A 145 -12.97 11.32 1.44
C MET A 145 -12.86 10.55 2.75
N PHE A 146 -13.98 10.27 3.43
CA PHE A 146 -14.04 9.52 4.68
C PHE A 146 -14.85 8.22 4.55
N MET A 147 -15.10 7.76 3.34
CA MET A 147 -15.89 6.55 3.13
C MET A 147 -15.29 5.38 3.91
N TYR A 148 -16.12 4.70 4.74
CA TYR A 148 -15.71 3.62 5.66
C TYR A 148 -14.69 3.99 6.74
N ALA A 149 -14.41 5.27 7.00
CA ALA A 149 -13.66 5.70 8.19
C ALA A 149 -14.51 5.50 9.46
N ARG A 150 -14.51 4.29 9.98
CA ARG A 150 -15.50 3.77 10.94
C ARG A 150 -15.50 4.47 12.30
N TYR A 151 -14.40 5.11 12.67
CA TYR A 151 -14.28 5.88 13.92
C TYR A 151 -14.38 7.39 13.72
N PHE A 152 -14.54 7.86 12.48
CA PHE A 152 -14.71 9.29 12.18
C PHE A 152 -16.15 9.71 12.42
N LYS A 153 -16.40 10.34 13.58
CA LYS A 153 -17.76 10.67 14.09
C LYS A 153 -18.07 12.15 14.14
N ASP A 154 -17.05 13.00 14.12
CA ASP A 154 -17.21 14.44 14.29
C ASP A 154 -17.07 15.12 12.90
N LYS A 155 -18.23 15.56 12.36
CA LYS A 155 -18.30 16.25 11.07
C LYS A 155 -17.61 17.60 11.19
N PRO A 156 -16.57 17.89 10.36
CA PRO A 156 -15.94 19.20 10.39
C PRO A 156 -16.91 20.33 10.00
N ALA A 157 -16.73 21.50 10.59
CA ALA A 157 -17.55 22.69 10.33
C ALA A 157 -17.14 23.44 9.05
N TRP A 158 -16.82 22.71 7.99
CA TRP A 158 -16.39 23.32 6.73
C TRP A 158 -17.58 23.82 5.89
N ASN A 159 -17.41 24.95 5.21
CA ASN A 159 -18.28 25.29 4.10
C ASN A 159 -17.80 24.53 2.85
N VAL A 160 -18.61 23.63 2.35
CA VAL A 160 -18.32 22.78 1.17
C VAL A 160 -19.24 23.06 -0.01
N GLU A 161 -20.05 24.14 0.01
CA GLU A 161 -20.98 24.50 -1.06
C GLU A 161 -20.27 24.72 -2.42
N HIS A 162 -19.00 25.12 -2.39
CA HIS A 162 -18.17 25.34 -3.58
C HIS A 162 -17.51 24.06 -4.11
N VAL A 163 -17.57 22.96 -3.36
CA VAL A 163 -16.93 21.69 -3.75
C VAL A 163 -17.77 21.01 -4.83
N GLU A 164 -17.15 20.75 -5.98
CA GLU A 164 -17.84 20.22 -7.16
C GLU A 164 -18.29 18.77 -7.00
N ASP A 165 -17.57 17.95 -6.22
CA ASP A 165 -17.86 16.54 -6.01
C ASP A 165 -17.61 16.11 -4.56
N VAL A 166 -18.69 15.79 -3.86
CA VAL A 166 -18.73 15.30 -2.47
C VAL A 166 -19.40 13.91 -2.37
N VAL A 167 -19.54 13.21 -3.51
CA VAL A 167 -20.23 11.91 -3.58
C VAL A 167 -19.63 10.93 -2.59
N GLY A 168 -20.48 10.31 -1.74
CA GLY A 168 -20.08 9.29 -0.77
C GLY A 168 -19.08 9.76 0.29
N MET A 169 -18.90 11.07 0.50
CA MET A 169 -17.88 11.65 1.38
C MET A 169 -17.86 11.01 2.78
N TYR A 170 -19.04 10.76 3.37
CA TYR A 170 -19.20 10.19 4.71
C TYR A 170 -19.84 8.80 4.72
N TYR A 171 -19.98 8.16 3.57
CA TYR A 171 -20.63 6.85 3.48
C TYR A 171 -19.94 5.80 4.37
N GLY A 172 -20.71 5.07 5.16
CA GLY A 172 -20.17 4.06 6.09
C GLY A 172 -19.44 4.62 7.32
N THR A 173 -19.54 5.94 7.59
CA THR A 173 -19.10 6.56 8.85
C THR A 173 -20.26 6.66 9.84
N PRO A 174 -20.00 6.82 11.15
CA PRO A 174 -21.04 7.08 12.13
C PRO A 174 -21.82 8.38 11.90
N ILE A 175 -21.26 9.37 11.19
CA ILE A 175 -21.89 10.66 10.87
C ILE A 175 -23.21 10.48 10.11
N VAL A 176 -23.26 9.53 9.20
CA VAL A 176 -24.45 9.24 8.37
C VAL A 176 -25.67 8.82 9.22
N TYR A 177 -25.44 8.19 10.35
CA TYR A 177 -26.53 7.77 11.26
C TYR A 177 -27.10 8.93 12.09
N VAL A 178 -26.35 10.03 12.22
CA VAL A 178 -26.74 11.22 13.01
C VAL A 178 -27.32 12.30 12.12
N ASP A 179 -26.90 12.39 10.87
CA ASP A 179 -27.35 13.36 9.86
C ASP A 179 -27.78 12.60 8.59
N PRO A 180 -29.08 12.20 8.50
CA PRO A 180 -29.61 11.45 7.36
C PRO A 180 -29.52 12.19 6.03
N ASP A 181 -29.45 13.54 6.03
CA ASP A 181 -29.30 14.32 4.81
C ASP A 181 -27.91 14.12 4.16
N LEU A 182 -26.94 13.66 4.95
CA LEU A 182 -25.61 13.26 4.48
C LEU A 182 -25.58 11.81 3.97
N ALA A 183 -26.60 11.03 4.29
CA ALA A 183 -26.85 9.73 3.68
C ALA A 183 -27.37 9.89 2.25
N CYS A 184 -26.79 10.81 1.48
CA CYS A 184 -27.15 10.98 0.07
C CYS A 184 -27.17 9.64 -0.64
N GLY A 185 -28.40 9.05 -0.69
CA GLY A 185 -28.74 7.80 -1.30
C GLY A 185 -27.77 6.67 -0.90
N ILE A 186 -28.25 5.73 -0.09
CA ILE A 186 -27.67 4.39 -0.08
C ILE A 186 -27.92 3.86 -1.49
N ASP A 187 -27.13 4.34 -2.45
CA ASP A 187 -27.14 3.84 -3.81
C ASP A 187 -26.24 2.58 -3.78
N PRO A 188 -26.83 1.39 -4.01
CA PRO A 188 -26.04 0.17 -4.12
C PRO A 188 -24.95 0.27 -5.20
N ASP A 189 -25.07 1.22 -6.11
CA ASP A 189 -24.05 1.49 -7.11
C ASP A 189 -22.86 2.29 -6.57
N LEU A 190 -22.98 3.00 -5.42
CA LEU A 190 -21.83 3.67 -4.78
C LEU A 190 -20.74 2.70 -4.33
N GLU A 191 -21.13 1.52 -3.81
CA GLU A 191 -20.15 0.48 -3.45
C GLU A 191 -19.42 -0.05 -4.67
N LYS A 192 -20.15 -0.28 -5.77
CA LYS A 192 -19.55 -0.72 -7.04
C LYS A 192 -18.64 0.36 -7.61
N LEU A 193 -19.08 1.62 -7.54
CA LEU A 193 -18.32 2.76 -8.05
C LEU A 193 -17.03 2.96 -7.26
N ALA A 194 -17.08 2.86 -5.93
CA ALA A 194 -15.89 2.94 -5.08
C ALA A 194 -14.94 1.76 -5.30
N ALA A 195 -15.46 0.54 -5.47
CA ALA A 195 -14.69 -0.64 -5.82
C ALA A 195 -14.04 -0.49 -7.21
N GLN A 196 -14.75 0.07 -8.18
CA GLN A 196 -14.23 0.33 -9.51
C GLN A 196 -13.12 1.37 -9.48
N GLU A 197 -13.28 2.48 -8.75
CA GLU A 197 -12.21 3.49 -8.61
C GLU A 197 -10.97 2.94 -7.91
N SER A 198 -11.16 2.06 -6.91
CA SER A 198 -10.06 1.37 -6.25
C SER A 198 -9.34 0.42 -7.21
N LEU A 199 -10.08 -0.33 -8.03
CA LEU A 199 -9.52 -1.21 -9.06
C LEU A 199 -8.80 -0.43 -10.15
N ASP A 200 -9.39 0.66 -10.64
CA ASP A 200 -8.79 1.53 -11.65
C ASP A 200 -7.50 2.16 -11.13
N HIS A 201 -7.47 2.55 -9.84
CA HIS A 201 -6.26 3.03 -9.18
C HIS A 201 -5.19 1.94 -9.15
N GLN A 202 -5.53 0.72 -8.72
CA GLN A 202 -4.61 -0.41 -8.70
C GLN A 202 -4.07 -0.74 -10.09
N LEU A 203 -4.93 -0.74 -11.12
CA LEU A 203 -4.52 -0.95 -12.50
C LEU A 203 -3.59 0.16 -12.99
N ASN A 204 -3.90 1.43 -12.72
CA ASN A 204 -3.08 2.55 -13.13
C ASN A 204 -1.72 2.59 -12.41
N SER A 205 -1.64 2.15 -11.15
CA SER A 205 -0.36 2.04 -10.42
C SER A 205 0.56 0.96 -11.01
N VAL A 206 -0.03 -0.06 -11.65
CA VAL A 206 0.71 -1.10 -12.39
C VAL A 206 1.09 -0.63 -13.79
N LEU A 207 0.27 0.27 -14.39
CA LEU A 207 0.43 0.75 -15.77
C LEU A 207 1.20 2.07 -15.88
N ASP A 208 1.83 2.56 -14.81
CA ASP A 208 2.80 3.63 -14.94
C ASP A 208 3.96 3.19 -15.87
N SER A 209 4.72 4.13 -16.41
CA SER A 209 5.74 3.85 -17.44
C SER A 209 6.72 2.74 -17.02
N ASP A 210 7.04 2.66 -15.73
CA ASP A 210 7.92 1.63 -15.17
C ASP A 210 7.17 0.30 -14.93
N GLY A 211 5.88 0.36 -14.61
CA GLY A 211 4.98 -0.78 -14.44
C GLY A 211 4.72 -1.50 -15.76
N ILE A 212 4.48 -0.75 -16.84
CA ILE A 212 4.28 -1.31 -18.19
C ILE A 212 5.56 -2.03 -18.65
N ALA A 213 6.74 -1.43 -18.44
CA ALA A 213 8.01 -2.05 -18.82
C ALA A 213 8.27 -3.35 -18.06
N ARG A 214 7.95 -3.36 -16.74
CA ARG A 214 8.05 -4.56 -15.90
C ARG A 214 7.04 -5.63 -16.27
N PHE A 215 5.80 -5.25 -16.58
CA PHE A 215 4.75 -6.17 -17.05
C PHE A 215 5.12 -6.82 -18.37
N ALA A 216 5.61 -6.03 -19.33
CA ALA A 216 6.06 -6.55 -20.62
C ALA A 216 7.22 -7.53 -20.45
N LYS A 217 8.20 -7.20 -19.58
CA LYS A 217 9.34 -8.09 -19.30
C LYS A 217 8.88 -9.40 -18.64
N ASP A 218 8.02 -9.34 -17.62
CA ASP A 218 7.50 -10.52 -16.92
C ASP A 218 6.65 -11.41 -17.84
N LEU A 219 5.91 -10.81 -18.80
CA LEU A 219 5.17 -11.54 -19.82
C LEU A 219 6.13 -12.25 -20.82
N VAL A 220 7.21 -11.57 -21.22
CA VAL A 220 8.24 -12.14 -22.11
C VAL A 220 8.97 -13.29 -21.40
N ASP A 221 9.37 -13.09 -20.13
CA ASP A 221 10.07 -14.11 -19.35
C ASP A 221 9.19 -15.35 -19.15
N LYS A 222 7.90 -15.18 -18.85
CA LYS A 222 6.93 -16.29 -18.72
C LYS A 222 6.64 -16.99 -20.04
N THR A 223 6.57 -16.26 -21.14
CA THR A 223 6.38 -16.87 -22.47
C THR A 223 7.61 -17.64 -22.93
N GLN A 224 8.82 -17.16 -22.62
CA GLN A 224 10.07 -17.90 -22.88
C GLN A 224 10.17 -19.17 -22.02
N ASP A 225 9.75 -19.12 -20.75
CA ASP A 225 9.76 -20.28 -19.87
C ASP A 225 8.72 -21.33 -20.31
N LEU A 226 7.53 -20.91 -20.74
CA LEU A 226 6.53 -21.77 -21.36
C LEU A 226 7.05 -22.38 -22.69
N ALA A 227 7.67 -21.58 -23.54
CA ALA A 227 8.24 -22.06 -24.80
C ALA A 227 9.36 -23.08 -24.56
N SER A 228 10.22 -22.86 -23.56
CA SER A 228 11.29 -23.80 -23.19
C SER A 228 10.72 -25.09 -22.61
N THR A 229 9.64 -25.00 -21.81
CA THR A 229 8.95 -26.14 -21.21
C THR A 229 8.24 -26.97 -22.28
N VAL A 230 7.58 -26.32 -23.24
CA VAL A 230 6.94 -26.99 -24.39
C VAL A 230 7.99 -27.63 -25.30
N SER A 231 9.11 -26.97 -25.57
CA SER A 231 10.21 -27.54 -26.36
C SER A 231 10.76 -28.82 -25.71
N LYS A 232 11.05 -28.79 -24.40
CA LYS A 232 11.48 -29.96 -23.63
C LYS A 232 10.46 -31.09 -23.61
N ALA A 233 9.16 -30.76 -23.60
CA ALA A 233 8.10 -31.76 -23.68
C ALA A 233 7.98 -32.40 -25.09
N ILE A 234 8.20 -31.61 -26.14
CA ILE A 234 8.25 -32.11 -27.52
C ILE A 234 9.45 -33.01 -27.69
N ASP A 235 10.65 -32.61 -27.23
CA ASP A 235 11.88 -33.39 -27.34
C ASP A 235 11.76 -34.75 -26.58
N ARG A 236 11.04 -34.76 -25.43
CA ARG A 236 10.74 -36.01 -24.71
C ARG A 236 9.79 -36.93 -25.49
N LYS A 237 8.81 -36.40 -26.21
CA LYS A 237 7.85 -37.18 -26.99
C LYS A 237 8.45 -37.71 -28.31
N THR A 238 9.46 -37.03 -28.86
CA THR A 238 10.15 -37.48 -30.06
C THR A 238 11.29 -38.45 -29.78
N ALA A 239 11.67 -38.67 -28.52
CA ALA A 239 12.75 -39.57 -28.10
C ALA A 239 12.29 -40.98 -27.70
N GLU A 240 11.01 -41.31 -27.77
CA GLU A 240 10.54 -42.69 -27.50
C GLU A 240 10.54 -43.51 -28.80
N PRO A 241 11.26 -44.64 -28.87
CA PRO A 241 11.17 -45.58 -29.99
C PRO A 241 9.87 -46.37 -29.94
N SER A 242 9.22 -46.41 -31.10
CA SER A 242 8.07 -47.24 -31.36
C SER A 242 8.41 -48.72 -31.15
N THR A 243 7.78 -49.37 -30.16
CA THR A 243 7.65 -50.82 -30.14
C THR A 243 6.21 -51.17 -29.75
N GLU A 244 5.58 -51.84 -30.68
CA GLU A 244 4.32 -52.58 -30.58
C GLU A 244 4.39 -53.70 -29.54
N SER A 245 3.19 -53.99 -29.04
CA SER A 245 2.65 -55.26 -28.61
C SER A 245 2.90 -55.70 -27.14
N LEU A 246 1.89 -55.89 -26.45
CA LEU A 246 1.20 -57.09 -26.03
C LEU A 246 0.31 -56.86 -24.81
N LEU A 247 -0.89 -57.33 -24.90
CA LEU A 247 -1.90 -57.51 -23.86
C LEU A 247 -1.36 -58.32 -22.66
N GLY A 248 -1.75 -57.93 -21.46
CA GLY A 248 -1.55 -58.74 -20.28
C GLY A 248 -2.14 -58.11 -19.02
N ASP A 249 -3.13 -58.75 -18.52
CA ASP A 249 -4.03 -58.54 -17.40
C ASP A 249 -3.39 -58.23 -16.02
N THR A 250 -4.25 -57.63 -15.19
CA THR A 250 -4.41 -57.78 -13.71
C THR A 250 -3.56 -56.93 -12.75
N THR A 251 -4.34 -56.13 -11.99
CA THR A 251 -4.29 -55.86 -10.54
C THR A 251 -2.93 -55.69 -9.85
N ASP A 252 -2.66 -54.53 -9.31
CA ASP A 252 -2.61 -54.27 -7.88
C ASP A 252 -2.30 -52.78 -7.57
N ALA A 253 -3.06 -52.29 -6.62
CA ALA A 253 -2.86 -50.95 -6.03
C ALA A 253 -1.66 -51.01 -5.08
N GLN A 254 -0.63 -50.18 -5.34
CA GLN A 254 0.34 -49.81 -4.33
C GLN A 254 0.59 -48.34 -4.33
N THR A 255 0.16 -47.71 -3.25
CA THR A 255 0.41 -46.35 -2.80
C THR A 255 1.91 -46.14 -2.62
N GLU A 256 2.55 -45.42 -3.52
CA GLU A 256 3.89 -44.90 -3.26
C GLU A 256 3.81 -43.65 -2.38
N ARG A 257 4.42 -43.79 -1.20
CA ARG A 257 4.62 -42.70 -0.24
C ARG A 257 5.64 -41.72 -0.82
N TYR A 258 5.21 -40.46 -0.95
CA TYR A 258 6.09 -39.34 -1.23
C TYR A 258 6.98 -39.11 0.00
N GLU A 259 8.28 -39.35 -0.12
CA GLU A 259 9.26 -38.88 0.87
C GLU A 259 9.64 -37.44 0.57
N PRO A 260 9.54 -36.55 1.57
CA PRO A 260 9.97 -35.18 1.37
C PRO A 260 11.51 -35.09 1.29
N ALA A 261 12.00 -34.35 0.29
CA ALA A 261 13.40 -34.09 0.12
C ALA A 261 13.99 -33.41 1.38
N LYS A 262 15.19 -33.87 1.76
CA LYS A 262 15.94 -33.42 2.93
C LYS A 262 16.13 -31.91 2.88
N ALA A 263 15.63 -31.23 3.92
CA ALA A 263 15.90 -29.83 4.19
C ALA A 263 17.41 -29.63 4.41
N HIS A 264 18.00 -28.71 3.67
CA HIS A 264 19.31 -28.16 4.01
C HIS A 264 19.17 -27.41 5.33
N SER A 265 20.00 -27.75 6.30
CA SER A 265 20.14 -27.08 7.57
C SER A 265 20.63 -25.64 7.33
N VAL A 266 19.75 -24.68 7.51
CA VAL A 266 20.11 -23.27 7.70
C VAL A 266 20.68 -23.18 9.11
N GLU A 267 21.91 -22.69 9.23
CA GLU A 267 22.55 -22.42 10.52
C GLU A 267 21.64 -21.45 11.30
N ASP A 268 21.39 -21.82 12.55
CA ASP A 268 20.59 -21.09 13.52
C ASP A 268 21.27 -19.74 13.83
N GLU A 269 20.99 -18.69 13.04
CA GLU A 269 21.32 -17.32 13.43
C GLU A 269 20.46 -17.00 14.66
N THR A 270 21.10 -16.87 15.80
CA THR A 270 20.47 -16.50 17.06
C THR A 270 19.87 -15.11 16.92
N ILE A 271 18.53 -15.04 16.78
CA ILE A 271 17.77 -13.80 16.69
C ILE A 271 17.99 -13.01 17.98
N ASP A 272 18.55 -11.80 17.86
CA ASP A 272 18.67 -10.88 19.00
C ASP A 272 17.29 -10.35 19.39
N LEU A 273 16.73 -10.93 20.45
CA LEU A 273 15.43 -10.53 21.00
C LEU A 273 15.41 -9.11 21.56
N ASN A 274 16.57 -8.47 21.70
CA ASN A 274 16.71 -7.08 22.15
C ASN A 274 16.78 -6.09 21.00
N ASP A 275 16.89 -6.57 19.76
CA ASP A 275 16.83 -5.72 18.57
C ASP A 275 15.54 -4.89 18.59
N PRO A 276 15.64 -3.56 18.45
CA PRO A 276 14.46 -2.68 18.39
C PRO A 276 13.45 -3.10 17.35
N LYS A 277 13.89 -3.62 16.19
CA LYS A 277 13.02 -4.12 15.11
C LYS A 277 12.21 -5.34 15.56
N VAL A 278 12.87 -6.29 16.23
CA VAL A 278 12.22 -7.51 16.76
C VAL A 278 11.17 -7.17 17.82
N LYS A 279 11.49 -6.23 18.73
CA LYS A 279 10.55 -5.75 19.74
C LYS A 279 9.31 -5.11 19.08
N ARG A 280 9.52 -4.31 18.07
CA ARG A 280 8.43 -3.63 17.36
C ARG A 280 7.57 -4.59 16.55
N LEU A 281 8.15 -5.59 15.89
CA LEU A 281 7.40 -6.65 15.22
C LEU A 281 6.50 -7.43 16.18
N LYS A 282 7.02 -7.75 17.39
CA LYS A 282 6.20 -8.37 18.44
C LYS A 282 5.06 -7.48 18.89
N ASP A 283 5.28 -6.20 19.08
CA ASP A 283 4.24 -5.22 19.45
C ASP A 283 3.15 -5.14 18.37
N LEU A 284 3.53 -5.17 17.08
CA LEU A 284 2.58 -5.19 15.97
C LEU A 284 1.74 -6.46 15.95
N LEU A 285 2.36 -7.64 16.19
CA LEU A 285 1.69 -8.92 16.28
C LEU A 285 0.71 -8.94 17.48
N GLU A 286 1.15 -8.50 18.67
CA GLU A 286 0.33 -8.44 19.88
C GLU A 286 -0.89 -7.51 19.71
N LYS A 287 -0.75 -6.43 18.93
CA LYS A 287 -1.84 -5.52 18.60
C LYS A 287 -2.74 -6.02 17.45
N GLY A 288 -2.42 -7.18 16.86
CA GLY A 288 -3.16 -7.74 15.71
C GLY A 288 -3.04 -6.89 14.45
N LEU A 289 -1.97 -6.11 14.30
CA LEU A 289 -1.69 -5.26 13.14
C LEU A 289 -0.93 -6.00 12.05
N ILE A 290 -0.30 -7.12 12.39
CA ILE A 290 0.27 -8.12 11.47
C ILE A 290 -0.19 -9.51 11.91
N GLU A 291 -0.27 -10.45 10.96
CA GLU A 291 -0.57 -11.86 11.24
C GLU A 291 0.72 -12.64 11.56
N GLN A 292 0.58 -13.84 12.16
CA GLN A 292 1.73 -14.67 12.56
C GLN A 292 2.63 -15.01 11.35
N ASP A 293 2.02 -15.26 10.19
CA ASP A 293 2.73 -15.60 8.95
C ASP A 293 3.60 -14.43 8.46
N GLU A 294 3.07 -13.21 8.59
CA GLU A 294 3.79 -11.97 8.25
C GLU A 294 4.95 -11.72 9.24
N PHE A 295 4.71 -11.94 10.53
CA PHE A 295 5.74 -11.86 11.57
C PHE A 295 6.89 -12.85 11.28
N ASP A 296 6.58 -14.13 11.02
CA ASP A 296 7.57 -15.16 10.75
C ASP A 296 8.38 -14.87 9.47
N LEU A 297 7.74 -14.29 8.45
CA LEU A 297 8.41 -13.86 7.22
C LEU A 297 9.40 -12.73 7.47
N LEU A 298 9.03 -11.76 8.30
CA LEU A 298 9.84 -10.58 8.65
C LEU A 298 11.00 -10.92 9.58
N MET A 299 10.84 -11.96 10.42
CA MET A 299 11.90 -12.46 11.32
C MET A 299 12.97 -13.28 10.59
N ARG A 300 12.69 -13.79 9.38
CA ARG A 300 13.65 -14.57 8.55
C ARG A 300 14.51 -13.71 7.64
N ARG A 301 14.36 -12.38 7.71
CA ARG A 301 15.09 -11.37 6.93
C ARG A 301 16.00 -10.55 7.83
#